data_f5fb4aadd460be921a1ca7b0dbbf1514
#
_entry.id   f5fb4aadd460be921a1ca7b0dbbf1514
#
_cell.length_a   1.000
_cell.length_b   1.000
_cell.length_c   1.000
_cell.angle_alpha   90.00
_cell.angle_beta   90.00
_cell.angle_gamma   90.00
#
_symmetry.space_group_name_H-M   'P 1'
#
loop_
_entity.id
_entity.type
_entity.pdbx_description
1 polymer ?
#
loop_
_entity_poly.entity_id
_entity_poly.type
_entity_poly.pdbx_seq_one_letter_code
_entity_poly.pdbx_strand_id
1 'polypeptide(L)'
;MRSRRFFNDLAEELRELPEEVRIIAIDGRCAAGKTTLAARLVKELGGDVIHMDDFFLPPALRTPERRSEPGGNVHYERFLTEVLPNLRSGRPFSYRRFDCSRMALGEEMPVENNGYVFVEGAYSCHPVFGDYMDRRVFLDIDGKTQEERIRKRNGEDRLQDFLQLWIPLEEAY
;
A
#
# COMPACT_ATOMS: atom_id res chain seq x y z
N MET A 1 12.88 -1.75 21.16
CA MET A 1 13.33 -3.16 21.07
C MET A 1 12.38 -4.03 20.23
N ARG A 2 11.05 -4.05 20.49
CA ARG A 2 10.09 -4.90 19.73
C ARG A 2 10.08 -4.66 18.21
N SER A 3 10.10 -3.41 17.74
CA SER A 3 10.07 -3.08 16.31
C SER A 3 11.31 -3.55 15.54
N ARG A 4 12.51 -3.56 16.16
CA ARG A 4 13.75 -4.03 15.51
C ARG A 4 13.75 -5.55 15.39
N ARG A 5 13.26 -6.26 16.40
CA ARG A 5 13.14 -7.72 16.37
C ARG A 5 12.14 -8.15 15.29
N PHE A 6 10.95 -7.58 15.29
CA PHE A 6 9.94 -7.84 14.26
C PHE A 6 10.49 -7.66 12.83
N PHE A 7 11.24 -6.57 12.59
CA PHE A 7 11.83 -6.33 11.27
C PHE A 7 12.85 -7.42 10.89
N ASN A 8 13.72 -7.81 11.82
CA ASN A 8 14.74 -8.84 11.54
C ASN A 8 14.09 -10.20 11.28
N ASP A 9 13.14 -10.59 12.12
CA ASP A 9 12.41 -11.87 11.98
C ASP A 9 11.67 -11.91 10.63
N LEU A 10 11.02 -10.82 10.24
CA LEU A 10 10.35 -10.71 8.93
C LEU A 10 11.34 -10.76 7.77
N ALA A 11 12.46 -10.05 7.85
CA ALA A 11 13.46 -10.05 6.78
C ALA A 11 14.09 -11.44 6.60
N GLU A 12 14.30 -12.19 7.68
CA GLU A 12 14.77 -13.59 7.64
C GLU A 12 13.72 -14.50 6.97
N GLU A 13 12.45 -14.41 7.40
CA GLU A 13 11.35 -15.15 6.77
C GLU A 13 11.25 -14.89 5.27
N LEU A 14 11.39 -13.64 4.86
CA LEU A 14 11.30 -13.27 3.44
C LEU A 14 12.48 -13.82 2.62
N ARG A 15 13.67 -13.98 3.20
CA ARG A 15 14.82 -14.59 2.53
C ARG A 15 14.61 -16.08 2.26
N GLU A 16 13.79 -16.77 3.07
CA GLU A 16 13.47 -18.19 2.92
C GLU A 16 12.43 -18.46 1.83
N LEU A 17 11.80 -17.42 1.26
CA LEU A 17 10.89 -17.60 0.14
C LEU A 17 11.64 -18.14 -1.11
N PRO A 18 10.96 -18.86 -2.00
CA PRO A 18 11.56 -19.32 -3.27
C PRO A 18 12.21 -18.17 -4.05
N GLU A 19 13.24 -18.46 -4.84
CA GLU A 19 14.02 -17.45 -5.58
C GLU A 19 13.25 -16.75 -6.72
N GLU A 20 12.04 -17.20 -7.03
CA GLU A 20 11.14 -16.55 -7.98
C GLU A 20 10.67 -15.18 -7.48
N VAL A 21 9.96 -14.45 -8.30
CA VAL A 21 9.42 -13.13 -7.92
C VAL A 21 8.59 -13.26 -6.65
N ARG A 22 8.99 -12.51 -5.63
CA ARG A 22 8.43 -12.56 -4.27
C ARG A 22 7.58 -11.33 -4.04
N ILE A 23 6.27 -11.52 -4.08
CA ILE A 23 5.29 -10.44 -3.94
C ILE A 23 4.82 -10.39 -2.49
N ILE A 24 5.09 -9.27 -1.83
CA ILE A 24 4.75 -9.04 -0.43
C ILE A 24 3.76 -7.87 -0.34
N ALA A 25 2.55 -8.14 0.12
CA ALA A 25 1.59 -7.08 0.43
C ALA A 25 1.79 -6.60 1.87
N ILE A 26 1.91 -5.28 2.05
CA ILE A 26 2.04 -4.62 3.36
C ILE A 26 0.82 -3.72 3.55
N ASP A 27 -0.17 -4.24 4.24
CA ASP A 27 -1.43 -3.57 4.53
C ASP A 27 -1.51 -3.11 5.99
N GLY A 28 -2.58 -2.48 6.34
CA GLY A 28 -2.88 -2.04 7.71
C GLY A 28 -3.29 -0.59 7.80
N ARG A 29 -3.55 -0.17 9.02
CA ARG A 29 -4.12 1.14 9.36
C ARG A 29 -3.26 2.30 8.85
N CYS A 30 -3.90 3.42 8.50
CA CYS A 30 -3.16 4.64 8.15
C CYS A 30 -2.24 5.06 9.31
N ALA A 31 -1.11 5.66 8.99
CA ALA A 31 -0.04 6.02 9.92
C ALA A 31 0.60 4.86 10.72
N ALA A 32 0.29 3.57 10.42
CA ALA A 32 0.91 2.42 11.08
C ALA A 32 2.40 2.22 10.72
N GLY A 33 2.88 2.82 9.62
CA GLY A 33 4.30 2.78 9.24
C GLY A 33 4.61 1.86 8.05
N LYS A 34 3.62 1.53 7.23
CA LYS A 34 3.74 0.68 6.04
C LYS A 34 4.87 1.12 5.11
N THR A 35 4.84 2.38 4.68
CA THR A 35 5.88 2.97 3.81
C THR A 35 7.27 2.91 4.43
N THR A 36 7.38 3.13 5.76
CA THR A 36 8.66 3.02 6.47
C THR A 36 9.16 1.58 6.48
N LEU A 37 8.26 0.60 6.68
CA LEU A 37 8.61 -0.81 6.64
C LEU A 37 9.06 -1.22 5.23
N ALA A 38 8.30 -0.88 4.19
CA ALA A 38 8.65 -1.17 2.80
C ALA A 38 10.02 -0.60 2.42
N ALA A 39 10.27 0.67 2.71
CA ALA A 39 11.56 1.30 2.44
C ALA A 39 12.74 0.61 3.16
N ARG A 40 12.54 0.13 4.40
CA ARG A 40 13.56 -0.63 5.11
C ARG A 40 13.79 -2.01 4.52
N LEU A 41 12.73 -2.70 4.10
CA LEU A 41 12.83 -4.00 3.45
C LEU A 41 13.57 -3.90 2.12
N VAL A 42 13.25 -2.91 1.30
CA VAL A 42 13.99 -2.65 0.04
C VAL A 42 15.46 -2.37 0.30
N LYS A 43 15.78 -1.58 1.34
CA LYS A 43 17.17 -1.32 1.71
C LYS A 43 17.93 -2.59 2.13
N GLU A 44 17.24 -3.54 2.76
CA GLU A 44 17.82 -4.77 3.29
C GLU A 44 17.84 -5.93 2.28
N LEU A 45 16.80 -6.05 1.46
CA LEU A 45 16.56 -7.19 0.59
C LEU A 45 16.66 -6.83 -0.91
N GLY A 46 16.66 -5.55 -1.24
CA GLY A 46 16.48 -5.08 -2.62
C GLY A 46 15.03 -5.16 -3.07
N GLY A 47 14.80 -4.90 -4.36
CA GLY A 47 13.48 -5.01 -4.99
C GLY A 47 12.77 -3.67 -5.17
N ASP A 48 11.51 -3.74 -5.55
CA ASP A 48 10.67 -2.60 -5.92
C ASP A 48 9.57 -2.36 -4.88
N VAL A 49 9.07 -1.12 -4.83
CA VAL A 49 7.87 -0.76 -4.06
C VAL A 49 6.80 -0.20 -4.99
N ILE A 50 5.60 -0.74 -4.86
CA ILE A 50 4.39 -0.22 -5.49
C ILE A 50 3.50 0.36 -4.37
N HIS A 51 3.20 1.64 -4.45
CA HIS A 51 2.39 2.32 -3.46
C HIS A 51 0.92 2.31 -3.85
N MET A 52 0.02 1.82 -2.98
CA MET A 52 -1.43 1.89 -3.23
C MET A 52 -1.92 3.34 -3.36
N ASP A 53 -1.24 4.29 -2.73
CA ASP A 53 -1.53 5.72 -2.87
C ASP A 53 -1.30 6.26 -4.29
N ASP A 54 -0.56 5.55 -5.15
CA ASP A 54 -0.41 5.88 -6.57
C ASP A 54 -1.67 5.56 -7.39
N PHE A 55 -2.62 4.85 -6.80
CA PHE A 55 -3.87 4.41 -7.43
C PHE A 55 -5.10 5.11 -6.84
N PHE A 56 -4.99 6.40 -6.53
CA PHE A 56 -6.18 7.16 -6.11
C PHE A 56 -7.24 7.21 -7.22
N LEU A 57 -8.50 7.08 -6.78
CA LEU A 57 -9.65 7.16 -7.66
C LEU A 57 -9.80 8.59 -8.23
N PRO A 58 -9.89 8.77 -9.55
CA PRO A 58 -10.07 10.10 -10.14
C PRO A 58 -11.44 10.69 -9.80
N PRO A 59 -11.60 12.03 -9.74
CA PRO A 59 -12.83 12.69 -9.32
C PRO A 59 -14.08 12.23 -10.07
N ALA A 60 -13.96 11.97 -11.36
CA ALA A 60 -15.07 11.53 -12.21
C ALA A 60 -15.69 10.18 -11.79
N LEU A 61 -14.93 9.35 -11.05
CA LEU A 61 -15.37 8.03 -10.57
C LEU A 61 -15.78 8.03 -9.09
N ARG A 62 -15.68 9.16 -8.39
CA ARG A 62 -15.98 9.30 -6.95
C ARG A 62 -17.47 9.47 -6.69
N THR A 63 -18.28 8.45 -6.97
CA THR A 63 -19.68 8.46 -6.57
C THR A 63 -19.83 8.32 -5.05
N PRO A 64 -20.96 8.75 -4.45
CA PRO A 64 -21.22 8.54 -3.03
C PRO A 64 -21.13 7.06 -2.62
N GLU A 65 -21.65 6.16 -3.43
CA GLU A 65 -21.63 4.71 -3.23
C GLU A 65 -20.18 4.21 -3.18
N ARG A 66 -19.37 4.56 -4.19
CA ARG A 66 -17.96 4.16 -4.25
C ARG A 66 -17.17 4.69 -3.05
N ARG A 67 -17.44 5.90 -2.59
CA ARG A 67 -16.74 6.50 -1.45
C ARG A 67 -17.17 5.96 -0.09
N SER A 68 -18.30 5.28 -0.01
CA SER A 68 -18.79 4.62 1.20
C SER A 68 -18.27 3.19 1.37
N GLU A 69 -17.61 2.64 0.36
CA GLU A 69 -17.02 1.30 0.40
C GLU A 69 -15.61 1.32 0.99
N PRO A 70 -15.23 0.32 1.82
CA PRO A 70 -13.84 0.10 2.18
C PRO A 70 -12.98 -0.04 0.91
N GLY A 71 -11.90 0.73 0.82
CA GLY A 71 -11.06 0.73 -0.39
C GLY A 71 -11.63 1.49 -1.59
N GLY A 72 -12.83 2.07 -1.49
CA GLY A 72 -13.48 2.76 -2.60
C GLY A 72 -12.75 4.01 -3.12
N ASN A 73 -11.78 4.52 -2.38
CA ASN A 73 -10.87 5.59 -2.82
C ASN A 73 -9.71 5.07 -3.69
N VAL A 74 -9.52 3.76 -3.80
CA VAL A 74 -8.51 3.14 -4.65
C VAL A 74 -9.10 2.86 -6.03
N HIS A 75 -8.39 3.22 -7.07
CA HIS A 75 -8.72 2.86 -8.46
C HIS A 75 -8.28 1.42 -8.73
N TYR A 76 -8.93 0.47 -8.08
CA TYR A 76 -8.54 -0.94 -8.14
C TYR A 76 -8.63 -1.52 -9.54
N GLU A 77 -9.46 -0.97 -10.43
CA GLU A 77 -9.54 -1.39 -11.82
C GLU A 77 -8.20 -1.17 -12.55
N ARG A 78 -7.51 -0.06 -12.26
CA ARG A 78 -6.17 0.18 -12.79
C ARG A 78 -5.15 -0.81 -12.22
N PHE A 79 -5.18 -1.04 -10.92
CA PHE A 79 -4.27 -1.99 -10.30
C PHE A 79 -4.45 -3.40 -10.90
N LEU A 80 -5.71 -3.84 -11.08
CA LEU A 80 -6.07 -5.11 -11.71
C LEU A 80 -5.57 -5.24 -13.16
N THR A 81 -5.50 -4.16 -13.92
CA THR A 81 -5.16 -4.19 -15.34
C THR A 81 -3.71 -3.79 -15.63
N GLU A 82 -3.14 -2.87 -14.85
CA GLU A 82 -1.80 -2.32 -15.09
C GLU A 82 -0.71 -3.06 -14.28
N VAL A 83 -1.03 -3.58 -13.09
CA VAL A 83 -0.05 -4.14 -12.16
C VAL A 83 -0.15 -5.65 -12.06
N LEU A 84 -1.29 -6.19 -11.67
CA LEU A 84 -1.42 -7.63 -11.35
C LEU A 84 -0.97 -8.56 -12.47
N PRO A 85 -1.29 -8.33 -13.77
CA PRO A 85 -0.86 -9.23 -14.84
C PRO A 85 0.66 -9.27 -15.03
N ASN A 86 1.35 -8.22 -14.58
CA ASN A 86 2.79 -8.06 -14.77
C ASN A 86 3.62 -8.58 -13.59
N LEU A 87 3.06 -8.59 -12.37
CA LEU A 87 3.80 -8.93 -11.15
C LEU A 87 4.52 -10.29 -11.23
N ARG A 88 3.84 -11.32 -11.75
CA ARG A 88 4.43 -12.67 -11.85
C ARG A 88 5.15 -12.94 -13.17
N SER A 89 5.28 -11.95 -14.02
CA SER A 89 5.97 -12.11 -15.31
C SER A 89 7.49 -12.19 -15.17
N GLY A 90 8.05 -11.68 -14.09
CA GLY A 90 9.48 -11.49 -13.90
C GLY A 90 10.11 -10.51 -14.91
N ARG A 91 9.30 -9.68 -15.56
CA ARG A 91 9.75 -8.72 -16.57
C ARG A 91 9.51 -7.30 -16.08
N PRO A 92 10.39 -6.36 -16.41
CA PRO A 92 10.16 -4.96 -16.13
C PRO A 92 8.84 -4.47 -16.74
N PHE A 93 8.15 -3.62 -16.01
CA PHE A 93 6.95 -2.92 -16.46
C PHE A 93 6.88 -1.53 -15.83
N SER A 94 5.91 -0.74 -16.21
CA SER A 94 5.66 0.55 -15.58
C SER A 94 4.16 0.78 -15.39
N TYR A 95 3.83 1.67 -14.47
CA TYR A 95 2.48 2.18 -14.26
C TYR A 95 2.56 3.69 -14.03
N ARG A 96 1.44 4.40 -14.16
CA ARG A 96 1.40 5.84 -13.89
C ARG A 96 0.80 6.12 -12.53
N ARG A 97 1.52 6.86 -11.68
CA ARG A 97 0.95 7.28 -10.40
C ARG A 97 -0.10 8.37 -10.58
N PHE A 98 -1.08 8.40 -9.71
CA PHE A 98 -2.07 9.47 -9.66
C PHE A 98 -1.50 10.66 -8.87
N ASP A 99 -1.46 11.81 -9.50
CA ASP A 99 -1.03 13.06 -8.87
C ASP A 99 -2.25 13.77 -8.25
N CYS A 100 -2.36 13.71 -6.92
CA CYS A 100 -3.45 14.34 -6.18
C CYS A 100 -3.43 15.87 -6.27
N SER A 101 -2.30 16.50 -6.56
CA SER A 101 -2.22 17.95 -6.71
C SER A 101 -2.83 18.42 -8.03
N ARG A 102 -2.72 17.60 -9.06
CA ARG A 102 -3.24 17.85 -10.41
C ARG A 102 -4.55 17.11 -10.68
N MET A 103 -4.95 16.20 -9.78
CA MET A 103 -6.10 15.30 -9.92
C MET A 103 -6.10 14.52 -11.24
N ALA A 104 -4.94 14.06 -11.67
CA ALA A 104 -4.71 13.39 -12.94
C ALA A 104 -3.56 12.36 -12.85
N LEU A 105 -3.45 11.50 -13.86
CA LEU A 105 -2.29 10.64 -14.00
C LEU A 105 -1.03 11.48 -14.25
N GLY A 106 -0.02 11.23 -13.43
CA GLY A 106 1.26 11.93 -13.42
C GLY A 106 2.40 11.09 -13.99
N GLU A 107 3.46 10.99 -13.22
CA GLU A 107 4.73 10.36 -13.53
C GLU A 107 4.57 8.86 -13.77
N GLU A 108 5.38 8.33 -14.67
CA GLU A 108 5.52 6.90 -14.92
C GLU A 108 6.48 6.31 -13.88
N MET A 109 6.04 5.24 -13.23
CA MET A 109 6.76 4.54 -12.18
C MET A 109 7.29 3.22 -12.73
N PRO A 110 8.60 3.08 -12.94
CA PRO A 110 9.19 1.82 -13.38
C PRO A 110 9.23 0.80 -12.24
N VAL A 111 9.05 -0.46 -12.59
CA VAL A 111 9.17 -1.63 -11.72
C VAL A 111 10.08 -2.64 -12.44
N GLU A 112 11.24 -2.93 -11.87
CA GLU A 112 12.21 -3.86 -12.47
C GLU A 112 11.72 -5.31 -12.39
N ASN A 113 10.92 -5.64 -11.37
CA ASN A 113 10.24 -6.91 -11.21
C ASN A 113 11.18 -8.14 -11.30
N ASN A 114 12.37 -8.01 -10.76
CA ASN A 114 13.42 -9.04 -10.84
C ASN A 114 13.83 -9.60 -9.45
N GLY A 115 12.94 -9.55 -8.47
CA GLY A 115 13.20 -10.00 -7.09
C GLY A 115 12.00 -9.76 -6.20
N TYR A 116 12.21 -9.04 -5.10
CA TYR A 116 11.09 -8.65 -4.23
C TYR A 116 10.28 -7.53 -4.85
N VAL A 117 8.96 -7.64 -4.78
CA VAL A 117 8.03 -6.55 -5.06
C VAL A 117 7.14 -6.34 -3.84
N PHE A 118 7.28 -5.20 -3.20
CA PHE A 118 6.47 -4.81 -2.04
C PHE A 118 5.32 -3.94 -2.51
N VAL A 119 4.09 -4.42 -2.35
CA VAL A 119 2.88 -3.63 -2.58
C VAL A 119 2.42 -3.09 -1.23
N GLU A 120 2.58 -1.79 -0.98
CA GLU A 120 2.29 -1.21 0.32
C GLU A 120 1.18 -0.15 0.27
N GLY A 121 0.38 -0.13 1.29
CA GLY A 121 -0.67 0.85 1.48
C GLY A 121 -1.92 0.25 2.09
N ALA A 122 -2.83 1.09 2.58
CA ALA A 122 -4.15 0.64 2.98
C ALA A 122 -4.84 -0.02 1.78
N TYR A 123 -5.51 -1.13 2.05
CA TYR A 123 -6.21 -1.94 1.05
C TYR A 123 -5.32 -2.69 0.05
N SER A 124 -4.01 -2.83 0.30
CA SER A 124 -3.15 -3.67 -0.56
C SER A 124 -3.54 -5.16 -0.52
N CYS A 125 -4.22 -5.62 0.53
CA CYS A 125 -4.79 -6.96 0.63
C CYS A 125 -6.29 -7.03 0.30
N HIS A 126 -6.85 -6.00 -0.37
CA HIS A 126 -8.29 -5.97 -0.64
C HIS A 126 -8.75 -7.20 -1.43
N PRO A 127 -9.88 -7.85 -1.04
CA PRO A 127 -10.36 -9.08 -1.66
C PRO A 127 -10.55 -9.01 -3.18
N VAL A 128 -10.80 -7.80 -3.71
CA VAL A 128 -10.95 -7.58 -5.17
C VAL A 128 -9.70 -7.99 -5.96
N PHE A 129 -8.52 -8.00 -5.33
CA PHE A 129 -7.25 -8.36 -5.97
C PHE A 129 -6.97 -9.87 -5.95
N GLY A 130 -7.77 -10.67 -5.23
CA GLY A 130 -7.53 -12.10 -5.05
C GLY A 130 -6.22 -12.40 -4.31
N ASP A 131 -5.72 -13.61 -4.48
CA ASP A 131 -4.45 -14.08 -3.86
C ASP A 131 -3.26 -13.81 -4.79
N TYR A 132 -2.88 -12.55 -4.95
CA TYR A 132 -1.78 -12.17 -5.84
C TYR A 132 -0.40 -12.20 -5.15
N MET A 133 -0.37 -12.17 -3.81
CA MET A 133 0.85 -12.05 -3.00
C MET A 133 1.30 -13.41 -2.43
N ASP A 134 2.60 -13.53 -2.19
CA ASP A 134 3.21 -14.71 -1.53
C ASP A 134 3.19 -14.57 -0.02
N ARG A 135 3.23 -13.32 0.49
CA ARG A 135 3.12 -12.98 1.91
C ARG A 135 2.25 -11.75 2.13
N ARG A 136 1.53 -11.78 3.25
CA ARG A 136 0.75 -10.65 3.75
C ARG A 136 1.33 -10.19 5.07
N VAL A 137 1.58 -8.90 5.18
CA VAL A 137 2.01 -8.24 6.41
C VAL A 137 0.95 -7.20 6.75
N PHE A 138 0.33 -7.33 7.91
CA PHE A 138 -0.65 -6.35 8.37
C PHE A 138 -0.05 -5.56 9.54
N LEU A 139 0.03 -4.24 9.39
CA LEU A 139 0.51 -3.34 10.43
C LEU A 139 -0.66 -2.71 11.18
N ASP A 140 -0.78 -3.06 12.44
CA ASP A 140 -1.74 -2.46 13.35
C ASP A 140 -1.10 -1.42 14.25
N ILE A 141 -1.91 -0.50 14.74
CA ILE A 141 -1.53 0.58 15.64
C ILE A 141 -2.74 1.00 16.48
N ASP A 142 -2.53 1.30 17.75
CA ASP A 142 -3.60 1.81 18.61
C ASP A 142 -4.09 3.19 18.15
N GLY A 143 -5.39 3.45 18.37
CA GLY A 143 -6.05 4.67 17.87
C GLY A 143 -5.38 5.96 18.35
N LYS A 144 -4.92 6.02 19.61
CA LYS A 144 -4.27 7.21 20.16
C LYS A 144 -2.96 7.52 19.41
N THR A 145 -2.11 6.52 19.25
CA THR A 145 -0.85 6.67 18.49
C THR A 145 -1.13 6.98 17.01
N GLN A 146 -2.18 6.42 16.44
CA GLN A 146 -2.62 6.71 15.07
C GLN A 146 -2.97 8.20 14.91
N GLU A 147 -3.84 8.72 15.78
CA GLU A 147 -4.24 10.13 15.76
C GLU A 147 -3.04 11.07 15.94
N GLU A 148 -2.16 10.79 16.92
CA GLU A 148 -0.96 11.59 17.18
C GLU A 148 -0.06 11.66 15.93
N ARG A 149 0.12 10.54 15.23
CA ARG A 149 0.93 10.48 13.99
C ARG A 149 0.27 11.20 12.82
N ILE A 150 -1.04 11.06 12.65
CA ILE A 150 -1.81 11.76 11.62
C ILE A 150 -1.74 13.27 11.88
N ARG A 151 -2.01 13.71 13.12
CA ARG A 151 -1.94 15.12 13.53
C ARG A 151 -0.56 15.71 13.22
N LYS A 152 0.50 15.01 13.58
CA LYS A 152 1.88 15.45 13.33
C LYS A 152 2.21 15.55 11.84
N ARG A 153 1.70 14.63 11.03
CA ARG A 153 2.01 14.54 9.59
C ARG A 153 1.16 15.48 8.75
N ASN A 154 -0.11 15.60 9.05
CA ASN A 154 -1.13 16.21 8.20
C ASN A 154 -1.76 17.49 8.80
N GLY A 155 -1.53 17.77 10.08
CA GLY A 155 -2.17 18.89 10.80
C GLY A 155 -3.55 18.54 11.37
N GLU A 156 -4.07 19.43 12.22
CA GLU A 156 -5.33 19.22 12.95
C GLU A 156 -6.54 19.20 12.00
N ASP A 157 -6.57 20.09 11.00
CA ASP A 157 -7.69 20.17 10.07
C ASP A 157 -7.88 18.86 9.29
N ARG A 158 -6.78 18.26 8.84
CA ARG A 158 -6.83 17.01 8.10
C ARG A 158 -7.12 15.81 8.98
N LEU A 159 -6.79 15.87 10.27
CA LEU A 159 -7.12 14.81 11.21
C LEU A 159 -8.62 14.55 11.26
N GLN A 160 -9.44 15.59 11.16
CA GLN A 160 -10.91 15.45 11.16
C GLN A 160 -11.40 14.63 9.96
N ASP A 161 -10.80 14.81 8.78
CA ASP A 161 -11.11 13.99 7.59
C ASP A 161 -10.79 12.52 7.85
N PHE A 162 -9.67 12.23 8.53
CA PHE A 162 -9.28 10.86 8.87
C PHE A 162 -10.25 10.23 9.87
N LEU A 163 -10.63 10.95 10.92
CA LEU A 163 -11.53 10.45 11.97
C LEU A 163 -12.95 10.21 11.46
N GLN A 164 -13.43 11.05 10.53
CA GLN A 164 -14.80 11.00 10.05
C GLN A 164 -15.00 10.09 8.83
N LEU A 165 -13.97 9.87 8.03
CA LEU A 165 -14.10 9.14 6.78
C LEU A 165 -13.12 7.95 6.67
N TRP A 166 -11.80 8.21 6.75
CA TRP A 166 -10.82 7.20 6.38
C TRP A 166 -10.69 6.09 7.44
N ILE A 167 -10.59 6.45 8.72
CA ILE A 167 -10.46 5.46 9.81
C ILE A 167 -11.70 4.57 9.90
N PRO A 168 -12.96 5.08 9.86
CA PRO A 168 -14.12 4.21 9.84
C PRO A 168 -14.17 3.22 8.67
N LEU A 169 -13.71 3.62 7.49
CA LEU A 169 -13.64 2.72 6.33
C LEU A 169 -12.53 1.67 6.47
N GLU A 170 -11.39 2.03 7.07
CA GLU A 170 -10.32 1.08 7.41
C GLU A 170 -10.75 0.09 8.49
N GLU A 171 -11.58 0.51 9.46
CA GLU A 171 -12.14 -0.37 10.50
C GLU A 171 -13.20 -1.34 9.95
N ALA A 172 -13.90 -0.94 8.90
CA ALA A 172 -14.91 -1.77 8.24
C ALA A 172 -14.31 -2.79 7.26
N TYR A 173 -13.06 -2.57 6.88
CA TYR A 173 -12.27 -3.46 6.03
C TYR A 173 -11.70 -4.64 6.81
#